data_0a02c3b0cd7fbb961f1b3a25930bbd1a
#
_entry.id   0a02c3b0cd7fbb961f1b3a25930bbd1a
#
_cell.length_a   1.000
_cell.length_b   1.000
_cell.length_c   1.000
_cell.angle_alpha   90.00
_cell.angle_beta   90.00
_cell.angle_gamma   90.00
#
_symmetry.space_group_name_H-M   'P 1'
#
loop_
_entity.id
_entity.type
_entity.pdbx_description
1 polymer ?
#
loop_
_entity_poly.entity_id
_entity_poly.type
_entity_poly.pdbx_seq_one_letter_code
_entity_poly.pdbx_strand_id
1 'polypeptide(L)'
;MIAENLAQIRASIPQGVELVAVSKFHPVERLLEAYNAGQRFFAESRPQELAAKVPQLPPDIQWHFIGHLQTNKLKLVLPYVSLVQSVDSRHLLEAINTWGAAHDRVIDVLLELHLGAEETKQGFTEEELLSLLREAAPASWSNVRIRGLMGMATNTDDMTVVERDFTRIEKLFRTLREEHPELSELSIGMSADWPIAVRHGATMVRIGTDIFGPREY
;
A
#
# COMPACT_ATOMS: atom_id res chain seq x y z
N MET A 1 -24.25 -5.77 -6.14
CA MET A 1 -23.75 -4.45 -5.65
C MET A 1 -22.22 -4.40 -5.68
N ILE A 2 -21.46 -5.23 -4.95
CA ILE A 2 -19.97 -5.20 -4.98
C ILE A 2 -19.41 -5.46 -6.40
N ALA A 3 -19.95 -6.46 -7.11
CA ALA A 3 -19.53 -6.76 -8.48
C ALA A 3 -19.77 -5.60 -9.46
N GLU A 4 -20.89 -4.91 -9.33
CA GLU A 4 -21.25 -3.74 -10.15
C GLU A 4 -20.31 -2.55 -9.83
N ASN A 5 -20.07 -2.29 -8.54
CA ASN A 5 -19.12 -1.25 -8.10
C ASN A 5 -17.71 -1.52 -8.65
N LEU A 6 -17.23 -2.76 -8.55
CA LEU A 6 -15.94 -3.15 -9.10
C LEU A 6 -15.87 -2.97 -10.62
N ALA A 7 -16.94 -3.34 -11.34
CA ALA A 7 -16.99 -3.16 -12.79
C ALA A 7 -16.93 -1.67 -13.18
N GLN A 8 -17.66 -0.80 -12.48
CA GLN A 8 -17.65 0.64 -12.73
C GLN A 8 -16.28 1.26 -12.43
N ILE A 9 -15.69 0.91 -11.29
CA ILE A 9 -14.37 1.43 -10.89
C ILE A 9 -13.31 0.98 -11.91
N ARG A 10 -13.28 -0.31 -12.26
CA ARG A 10 -12.30 -0.83 -13.24
C ARG A 10 -12.44 -0.20 -14.62
N ALA A 11 -13.67 0.10 -15.05
CA ALA A 11 -13.91 0.80 -16.33
C ALA A 11 -13.37 2.24 -16.32
N SER A 12 -13.21 2.84 -15.14
CA SER A 12 -12.75 4.22 -14.96
C SER A 12 -11.25 4.34 -14.67
N ILE A 13 -10.62 3.25 -14.20
CA ILE A 13 -9.18 3.20 -13.92
C ILE A 13 -8.43 2.93 -15.23
N PRO A 14 -7.39 3.72 -15.59
CA PRO A 14 -6.58 3.47 -16.78
C PRO A 14 -5.87 2.11 -16.74
N GLN A 15 -5.64 1.55 -17.92
CA GLN A 15 -4.84 0.33 -18.06
C GLN A 15 -3.43 0.55 -17.46
N GLY A 16 -2.95 -0.42 -16.69
CA GLY A 16 -1.64 -0.35 -16.03
C GLY A 16 -1.68 0.21 -14.61
N VAL A 17 -2.84 0.66 -14.13
CA VAL A 17 -3.03 1.04 -12.72
C VAL A 17 -3.72 -0.12 -11.98
N GLU A 18 -3.09 -0.62 -10.93
CA GLU A 18 -3.61 -1.73 -10.12
C GLU A 18 -4.67 -1.24 -9.14
N LEU A 19 -5.82 -1.92 -9.12
CA LEU A 19 -6.87 -1.70 -8.13
C LEU A 19 -6.68 -2.62 -6.93
N VAL A 20 -6.37 -2.05 -5.77
CA VAL A 20 -6.32 -2.75 -4.49
C VAL A 20 -7.60 -2.51 -3.71
N ALA A 21 -8.36 -3.56 -3.46
CA ALA A 21 -9.60 -3.51 -2.69
C ALA A 21 -9.29 -3.48 -1.18
N VAL A 22 -9.58 -2.35 -0.52
CA VAL A 22 -9.35 -2.18 0.92
C VAL A 22 -10.50 -2.82 1.69
N SER A 23 -10.24 -4.00 2.25
CA SER A 23 -11.24 -4.90 2.84
C SER A 23 -11.35 -4.87 4.36
N LYS A 24 -10.59 -3.96 5.00
CA LYS A 24 -10.64 -3.81 6.47
C LYS A 24 -12.07 -3.54 6.96
N PHE A 25 -12.44 -4.18 8.08
CA PHE A 25 -13.76 -4.14 8.72
C PHE A 25 -14.91 -4.84 7.95
N HIS A 26 -14.66 -5.41 6.80
CA HIS A 26 -15.68 -6.16 6.04
C HIS A 26 -15.55 -7.67 6.29
N PRO A 27 -16.66 -8.40 6.42
CA PRO A 27 -16.64 -9.84 6.65
C PRO A 27 -16.19 -10.60 5.40
N VAL A 28 -15.77 -11.85 5.60
CA VAL A 28 -15.21 -12.74 4.56
C VAL A 28 -16.15 -12.91 3.35
N GLU A 29 -17.45 -12.95 3.59
CA GLU A 29 -18.48 -13.13 2.55
C GLU A 29 -18.42 -12.00 1.51
N ARG A 30 -18.17 -10.76 1.96
CA ARG A 30 -18.06 -9.60 1.05
C ARG A 30 -16.77 -9.65 0.24
N LEU A 31 -15.70 -10.17 0.83
CA LEU A 31 -14.44 -10.38 0.11
C LEU A 31 -14.59 -11.48 -0.94
N LEU A 32 -15.34 -12.55 -0.63
CA LEU A 32 -15.66 -13.61 -1.58
C LEU A 32 -16.51 -13.09 -2.76
N GLU A 33 -17.48 -12.19 -2.50
CA GLU A 33 -18.24 -11.54 -3.58
C GLU A 33 -17.32 -10.75 -4.52
N ALA A 34 -16.39 -9.96 -3.95
CA ALA A 34 -15.40 -9.21 -4.73
C ALA A 34 -14.43 -10.15 -5.49
N TYR A 35 -13.98 -11.23 -4.85
CA TYR A 35 -13.13 -12.25 -5.46
C TYR A 35 -13.82 -12.92 -6.65
N ASN A 36 -15.09 -13.32 -6.50
CA ASN A 36 -15.89 -13.93 -7.56
C ASN A 36 -16.16 -12.95 -8.71
N ALA A 37 -16.13 -11.65 -8.44
CA ALA A 37 -16.15 -10.58 -9.45
C ALA A 37 -14.77 -10.31 -10.08
N GLY A 38 -13.78 -11.18 -9.80
CA GLY A 38 -12.44 -11.13 -10.41
C GLY A 38 -11.42 -10.29 -9.66
N GLN A 39 -11.72 -9.77 -8.43
CA GLN A 39 -10.73 -9.07 -7.62
C GLN A 39 -9.71 -10.06 -7.05
N ARG A 40 -8.41 -9.68 -7.12
CA ARG A 40 -7.32 -10.51 -6.60
C ARG A 40 -6.43 -9.77 -5.61
N PHE A 41 -6.30 -8.46 -5.71
CA PHE A 41 -5.51 -7.63 -4.81
C PHE A 41 -6.38 -7.06 -3.71
N PHE A 42 -6.14 -7.49 -2.47
CA PHE A 42 -6.86 -7.02 -1.29
C PHE A 42 -5.89 -6.41 -0.27
N ALA A 43 -6.36 -5.45 0.51
CA ALA A 43 -5.54 -4.83 1.53
C ALA A 43 -6.22 -4.80 2.89
N GLU A 44 -5.43 -5.14 3.90
CA GLU A 44 -5.81 -5.07 5.31
C GLU A 44 -4.90 -4.10 6.08
N SER A 45 -5.43 -3.54 7.18
CA SER A 45 -4.67 -2.63 8.04
C SER A 45 -4.48 -3.12 9.47
N ARG A 46 -5.06 -4.26 9.82
CA ARG A 46 -4.98 -4.87 11.16
C ARG A 46 -4.37 -6.26 11.05
N PRO A 47 -3.24 -6.54 11.73
CA PRO A 47 -2.57 -7.83 11.64
C PRO A 47 -3.45 -9.02 12.01
N GLN A 48 -4.26 -8.88 13.06
CA GLN A 48 -5.16 -9.94 13.53
C GLN A 48 -6.28 -10.21 12.53
N GLU A 49 -6.82 -9.16 11.91
CA GLU A 49 -7.88 -9.27 10.90
C GLU A 49 -7.36 -9.98 9.65
N LEU A 50 -6.18 -9.62 9.17
CA LEU A 50 -5.51 -10.31 8.06
C LEU A 50 -5.33 -11.80 8.37
N ALA A 51 -4.70 -12.12 9.50
CA ALA A 51 -4.41 -13.49 9.90
C ALA A 51 -5.69 -14.36 10.07
N ALA A 52 -6.80 -13.75 10.48
CA ALA A 52 -8.08 -14.42 10.62
C ALA A 52 -8.78 -14.66 9.27
N LYS A 53 -8.64 -13.76 8.30
CA LYS A 53 -9.30 -13.83 6.98
C LYS A 53 -8.60 -14.76 6.00
N VAL A 54 -7.27 -14.73 5.96
CA VAL A 54 -6.48 -15.49 4.97
C VAL A 54 -6.87 -16.97 4.90
N PRO A 55 -6.99 -17.75 5.99
CA PRO A 55 -7.31 -19.18 5.91
C PRO A 55 -8.74 -19.47 5.43
N GLN A 56 -9.61 -18.47 5.35
CA GLN A 56 -11.00 -18.60 4.94
C GLN A 56 -11.25 -18.20 3.48
N LEU A 57 -10.23 -17.73 2.79
CA LEU A 57 -10.31 -17.15 1.46
C LEU A 57 -9.40 -17.88 0.47
N PRO A 58 -9.65 -17.76 -0.85
CA PRO A 58 -8.84 -18.41 -1.86
C PRO A 58 -7.34 -18.05 -1.77
N PRO A 59 -6.44 -19.03 -1.98
CA PRO A 59 -5.00 -18.85 -1.76
C PRO A 59 -4.30 -18.02 -2.84
N ASP A 60 -4.96 -17.71 -3.94
CA ASP A 60 -4.44 -16.88 -5.03
C ASP A 60 -4.70 -15.38 -4.82
N ILE A 61 -5.30 -14.99 -3.69
CA ILE A 61 -5.41 -13.60 -3.30
C ILE A 61 -4.03 -13.02 -3.02
N GLN A 62 -3.75 -11.88 -3.64
CA GLN A 62 -2.56 -11.09 -3.38
C GLN A 62 -2.85 -10.09 -2.25
N TRP A 63 -2.40 -10.43 -1.06
CA TRP A 63 -2.63 -9.61 0.12
C TRP A 63 -1.61 -8.50 0.25
N HIS A 64 -2.09 -7.26 0.41
CA HIS A 64 -1.28 -6.12 0.79
C HIS A 64 -1.55 -5.71 2.24
N PHE A 65 -0.52 -5.27 2.94
CA PHE A 65 -0.68 -4.67 4.25
C PHE A 65 -0.45 -3.16 4.17
N ILE A 66 -1.43 -2.38 4.65
CA ILE A 66 -1.47 -0.92 4.49
C ILE A 66 -1.64 -0.18 5.84
N GLY A 67 -1.59 -0.88 6.96
CA GLY A 67 -1.72 -0.30 8.30
C GLY A 67 -0.37 -0.14 8.98
N HIS A 68 -0.36 0.59 10.10
CA HIS A 68 0.84 0.65 10.93
C HIS A 68 1.27 -0.75 11.40
N LEU A 69 2.49 -1.13 11.08
CA LEU A 69 3.03 -2.45 11.36
C LEU A 69 4.06 -2.40 12.49
N GLN A 70 3.65 -2.80 13.68
CA GLN A 70 4.56 -2.96 14.79
C GLN A 70 5.45 -4.21 14.61
N THR A 71 6.71 -4.13 15.00
CA THR A 71 7.68 -5.23 14.82
C THR A 71 7.28 -6.53 15.53
N ASN A 72 6.59 -6.46 16.67
CA ASN A 72 6.06 -7.63 17.37
C ASN A 72 4.89 -8.32 16.67
N LYS A 73 4.36 -7.73 15.58
CA LYS A 73 3.23 -8.25 14.78
C LYS A 73 3.66 -8.82 13.42
N LEU A 74 4.94 -8.76 13.07
CA LEU A 74 5.45 -9.26 11.77
C LEU A 74 4.99 -10.69 11.47
N LYS A 75 5.01 -11.57 12.46
CA LYS A 75 4.58 -12.98 12.33
C LYS A 75 3.10 -13.17 11.95
N LEU A 76 2.26 -12.15 12.16
CA LEU A 76 0.83 -12.17 11.79
C LEU A 76 0.58 -11.60 10.39
N VAL A 77 1.58 -11.00 9.76
CA VAL A 77 1.45 -10.29 8.48
C VAL A 77 2.34 -10.92 7.41
N LEU A 78 3.64 -11.00 7.64
CA LEU A 78 4.62 -11.37 6.62
C LEU A 78 4.44 -12.77 6.01
N PRO A 79 3.90 -13.79 6.71
CA PRO A 79 3.61 -15.09 6.09
C PRO A 79 2.60 -15.01 4.94
N TYR A 80 1.73 -14.01 4.93
CA TYR A 80 0.52 -13.96 4.10
C TYR A 80 0.57 -12.92 2.99
N VAL A 81 1.38 -11.88 3.14
CA VAL A 81 1.35 -10.75 2.20
C VAL A 81 2.29 -10.93 1.02
N SER A 82 1.88 -10.40 -0.12
CA SER A 82 2.70 -10.18 -1.30
C SER A 82 3.40 -8.81 -1.26
N LEU A 83 2.85 -7.82 -0.52
CA LEU A 83 3.40 -6.49 -0.43
C LEU A 83 3.05 -5.83 0.92
N VAL A 84 4.06 -5.27 1.59
CA VAL A 84 3.86 -4.35 2.72
C VAL A 84 4.02 -2.92 2.21
N GLN A 85 2.93 -2.14 2.18
CA GLN A 85 2.95 -0.77 1.65
C GLN A 85 3.33 0.29 2.69
N SER A 86 3.29 -0.04 3.97
CA SER A 86 3.35 0.88 5.10
C SER A 86 4.66 0.78 5.89
N VAL A 87 5.79 0.69 5.18
CA VAL A 87 7.09 0.75 5.85
C VAL A 87 7.45 2.21 6.12
N ASP A 88 7.29 2.61 7.38
CA ASP A 88 7.33 3.99 7.85
C ASP A 88 8.64 4.40 8.52
N SER A 89 9.57 3.45 8.69
CA SER A 89 10.82 3.70 9.40
C SER A 89 11.92 2.69 9.02
N ARG A 90 13.18 3.13 9.15
CA ARG A 90 14.36 2.24 9.02
C ARG A 90 14.25 1.05 9.98
N HIS A 91 13.84 1.28 11.22
CA HIS A 91 13.68 0.23 12.22
C HIS A 91 12.73 -0.88 11.76
N LEU A 92 11.59 -0.50 11.19
CA LEU A 92 10.64 -1.49 10.64
C LEU A 92 11.23 -2.22 9.44
N LEU A 93 11.92 -1.52 8.53
CA LEU A 93 12.57 -2.12 7.36
C LEU A 93 13.61 -3.18 7.78
N GLU A 94 14.46 -2.87 8.75
CA GLU A 94 15.48 -3.78 9.30
C GLU A 94 14.84 -5.00 9.98
N ALA A 95 13.74 -4.79 10.72
CA ALA A 95 12.99 -5.87 11.35
C ALA A 95 12.36 -6.81 10.31
N ILE A 96 11.81 -6.28 9.21
CA ILE A 96 11.28 -7.07 8.08
C ILE A 96 12.42 -7.87 7.42
N ASN A 97 13.56 -7.24 7.17
CA ASN A 97 14.72 -7.91 6.60
C ASN A 97 15.21 -9.07 7.48
N THR A 98 15.31 -8.84 8.78
CA THR A 98 15.70 -9.87 9.76
C THR A 98 14.70 -11.03 9.78
N TRP A 99 13.41 -10.72 9.73
CA TRP A 99 12.37 -11.74 9.65
C TRP A 99 12.48 -12.54 8.36
N GLY A 100 12.67 -11.86 7.22
CA GLY A 100 12.86 -12.48 5.91
C GLY A 100 14.04 -13.46 5.90
N ALA A 101 15.18 -13.05 6.45
CA ALA A 101 16.37 -13.89 6.58
C ALA A 101 16.11 -15.16 7.43
N ALA A 102 15.37 -15.02 8.53
CA ALA A 102 15.03 -16.15 9.40
C ALA A 102 14.05 -17.14 8.77
N HIS A 103 13.34 -16.75 7.70
CA HIS A 103 12.31 -17.56 7.04
C HIS A 103 12.62 -17.86 5.56
N ASP A 104 13.86 -17.57 5.11
CA ASP A 104 14.31 -17.76 3.72
C ASP A 104 13.35 -17.10 2.70
N ARG A 105 12.94 -15.86 2.99
CA ARG A 105 12.02 -15.10 2.15
C ARG A 105 12.55 -13.71 1.84
N VAL A 106 12.23 -13.23 0.64
CA VAL A 106 12.36 -11.83 0.25
C VAL A 106 10.97 -11.18 0.32
N ILE A 107 10.85 -10.09 1.06
CA ILE A 107 9.58 -9.38 1.27
C ILE A 107 9.56 -8.11 0.41
N ASP A 108 8.54 -7.99 -0.43
CA ASP A 108 8.32 -6.77 -1.20
C ASP A 108 7.70 -5.69 -0.31
N VAL A 109 8.23 -4.47 -0.41
CA VAL A 109 7.79 -3.35 0.42
C VAL A 109 7.69 -2.05 -0.38
N LEU A 110 6.82 -1.14 0.07
CA LEU A 110 6.84 0.27 -0.29
C LEU A 110 7.27 1.08 0.94
N LEU A 111 8.02 2.15 0.70
CA LEU A 111 8.35 3.12 1.74
C LEU A 111 7.22 4.13 1.84
N GLU A 112 6.67 4.30 3.05
CA GLU A 112 5.60 5.25 3.30
C GLU A 112 6.17 6.65 3.52
N LEU A 113 5.83 7.59 2.62
CA LEU A 113 6.18 8.99 2.75
C LEU A 113 5.11 9.75 3.55
N HIS A 114 5.55 10.54 4.52
CA HIS A 114 4.68 11.46 5.24
C HIS A 114 4.32 12.65 4.33
N LEU A 115 3.09 12.65 3.81
CA LEU A 115 2.57 13.72 2.93
C LEU A 115 1.67 14.71 3.66
N GLY A 116 0.79 14.21 4.51
CA GLY A 116 -0.24 14.99 5.13
C GLY A 116 0.28 16.02 6.14
N ALA A 117 -0.52 17.06 6.37
CA ALA A 117 -0.21 18.10 7.33
C ALA A 117 -0.40 17.66 8.80
N GLU A 118 -1.02 16.50 9.03
CA GLU A 118 -1.29 16.00 10.37
C GLU A 118 -0.02 15.45 11.02
N GLU A 119 0.41 16.02 12.15
CA GLU A 119 1.61 15.61 12.90
C GLU A 119 1.57 14.15 13.39
N THR A 120 0.39 13.56 13.46
CA THR A 120 0.17 12.17 13.89
C THR A 120 0.34 11.15 12.77
N LYS A 121 0.54 11.56 11.52
CA LYS A 121 0.77 10.63 10.41
C LYS A 121 2.16 10.03 10.49
N GLN A 122 2.21 8.75 10.21
CA GLN A 122 3.43 7.96 10.11
C GLN A 122 4.07 8.16 8.73
N GLY A 123 5.28 7.72 8.59
CA GLY A 123 6.00 7.77 7.34
C GLY A 123 7.34 8.48 7.46
N PHE A 124 8.22 8.21 6.50
CA PHE A 124 9.48 8.91 6.34
C PHE A 124 9.27 10.38 5.93
N THR A 125 10.10 11.26 6.40
CA THR A 125 10.33 12.54 5.72
C THR A 125 11.06 12.30 4.40
N GLU A 126 11.02 13.26 3.48
CA GLU A 126 11.79 13.17 2.23
C GLU A 126 13.30 13.02 2.48
N GLU A 127 13.81 13.74 3.47
CA GLU A 127 15.23 13.69 3.83
C GLU A 127 15.65 12.32 4.37
N GLU A 128 14.85 11.75 5.29
CA GLU A 128 15.09 10.40 5.83
C GLU A 128 15.04 9.34 4.73
N LEU A 129 14.08 9.43 3.82
CA LEU A 129 13.92 8.50 2.71
C LEU A 129 15.09 8.57 1.73
N LEU A 130 15.51 9.79 1.36
CA LEU A 130 16.68 10.00 0.50
C LEU A 130 17.98 9.50 1.17
N SER A 131 18.14 9.77 2.48
CA SER A 131 19.28 9.25 3.25
C SER A 131 19.28 7.73 3.28
N LEU A 132 18.12 7.13 3.55
CA LEU A 132 17.95 5.68 3.57
C LEU A 132 18.40 5.03 2.25
N LEU A 133 17.94 5.55 1.12
CA LEU A 133 18.22 4.97 -0.20
C LEU A 133 19.68 5.22 -0.64
N ARG A 134 20.31 6.33 -0.25
CA ARG A 134 21.72 6.61 -0.54
C ARG A 134 22.68 5.75 0.29
N GLU A 135 22.35 5.51 1.56
CA GLU A 135 23.18 4.70 2.46
C GLU A 135 23.04 3.21 2.19
N ALA A 136 21.92 2.81 1.61
CA ALA A 136 21.64 1.42 1.31
C ALA A 136 22.42 0.96 0.10
N ALA A 137 23.63 0.45 0.34
CA ALA A 137 24.15 -0.50 -0.64
C ALA A 137 23.12 -1.64 -0.77
N PRO A 138 22.77 -2.10 -1.99
CA PRO A 138 21.78 -3.19 -2.22
C PRO A 138 22.04 -4.46 -1.38
N ALA A 139 23.26 -4.64 -0.89
CA ALA A 139 23.67 -5.73 -0.02
C ALA A 139 23.19 -5.63 1.43
N SER A 140 22.68 -4.47 1.88
CA SER A 140 22.30 -4.29 3.29
C SER A 140 20.96 -4.93 3.63
N TRP A 141 20.05 -5.08 2.64
CA TRP A 141 18.72 -5.68 2.83
C TRP A 141 18.44 -6.79 1.80
N SER A 142 19.17 -7.90 1.94
CA SER A 142 19.07 -9.03 1.02
C SER A 142 17.69 -9.74 1.04
N ASN A 143 16.93 -9.54 2.12
CA ASN A 143 15.62 -10.17 2.32
C ASN A 143 14.44 -9.18 2.26
N VAL A 144 14.70 -7.96 1.77
CA VAL A 144 13.68 -6.97 1.45
C VAL A 144 13.92 -6.46 0.03
N ARG A 145 12.83 -6.28 -0.71
CA ARG A 145 12.87 -5.63 -2.02
C ARG A 145 11.97 -4.40 -1.99
N ILE A 146 12.60 -3.22 -2.04
CA ILE A 146 11.88 -1.94 -2.11
C ILE A 146 11.36 -1.78 -3.53
N ARG A 147 10.02 -1.74 -3.68
CA ARG A 147 9.35 -1.65 -4.98
C ARG A 147 8.97 -0.22 -5.34
N GLY A 148 8.93 0.69 -4.38
CA GLY A 148 8.52 2.06 -4.63
C GLY A 148 8.04 2.78 -3.38
N LEU A 149 7.14 3.74 -3.59
CA LEU A 149 6.62 4.61 -2.54
C LEU A 149 5.11 4.42 -2.31
N MET A 150 4.69 4.68 -1.09
CA MET A 150 3.29 4.84 -0.72
C MET A 150 3.11 6.20 -0.05
N GLY A 151 1.94 6.81 -0.25
CA GLY A 151 1.55 8.01 0.48
C GLY A 151 0.04 8.17 0.58
N MET A 152 -0.36 8.96 1.57
CA MET A 152 -1.75 9.39 1.76
C MET A 152 -1.77 10.91 1.82
N ALA A 153 -2.56 11.55 0.95
CA ALA A 153 -2.75 12.98 0.98
C ALA A 153 -3.40 13.44 2.30
N THR A 154 -3.31 14.72 2.58
CA THR A 154 -4.03 15.37 3.68
C THR A 154 -5.51 15.04 3.60
N ASN A 155 -6.12 14.68 4.72
CA ASN A 155 -7.56 14.42 4.80
C ASN A 155 -8.32 15.76 4.80
N THR A 156 -8.79 16.18 3.64
CA THR A 156 -9.44 17.47 3.42
C THR A 156 -10.39 17.41 2.21
N ASP A 157 -11.38 18.28 2.21
CA ASP A 157 -12.25 18.53 1.06
C ASP A 157 -11.64 19.50 0.04
N ASP A 158 -10.53 20.15 0.39
CA ASP A 158 -9.78 21.04 -0.52
C ASP A 158 -8.86 20.23 -1.45
N MET A 159 -9.33 20.00 -2.66
CA MET A 159 -8.60 19.23 -3.67
C MET A 159 -7.29 19.91 -4.10
N THR A 160 -7.10 21.21 -3.85
CA THR A 160 -5.83 21.89 -4.15
C THR A 160 -4.71 21.43 -3.19
N VAL A 161 -5.06 21.09 -1.96
CA VAL A 161 -4.14 20.50 -0.98
C VAL A 161 -3.77 19.08 -1.42
N VAL A 162 -4.75 18.29 -1.84
CA VAL A 162 -4.54 16.92 -2.35
C VAL A 162 -3.62 16.94 -3.59
N GLU A 163 -3.87 17.80 -4.55
CA GLU A 163 -3.03 18.00 -5.74
C GLU A 163 -1.58 18.35 -5.36
N ARG A 164 -1.39 19.25 -4.40
CA ARG A 164 -0.05 19.62 -3.91
C ARG A 164 0.66 18.41 -3.28
N ASP A 165 -0.03 17.65 -2.46
CA ASP A 165 0.55 16.50 -1.78
C ASP A 165 0.94 15.41 -2.80
N PHE A 166 0.10 15.13 -3.80
CA PHE A 166 0.43 14.17 -4.85
C PHE A 166 1.52 14.67 -5.80
N THR A 167 1.57 15.97 -6.11
CA THR A 167 2.69 16.57 -6.86
C THR A 167 4.02 16.34 -6.14
N ARG A 168 4.02 16.44 -4.83
CA ARG A 168 5.23 16.28 -4.00
C ARG A 168 5.77 14.85 -4.08
N ILE A 169 4.93 13.84 -3.87
CA ILE A 169 5.38 12.43 -3.94
C ILE A 169 5.69 11.99 -5.37
N GLU A 170 4.94 12.45 -6.38
CA GLU A 170 5.24 12.19 -7.79
C GLU A 170 6.63 12.68 -8.17
N LYS A 171 6.94 13.94 -7.81
CA LYS A 171 8.25 14.53 -8.10
C LYS A 171 9.38 13.76 -7.43
N LEU A 172 9.21 13.40 -6.16
CA LEU A 172 10.19 12.60 -5.43
C LEU A 172 10.37 11.21 -6.08
N PHE A 173 9.27 10.54 -6.38
CA PHE A 173 9.30 9.21 -7.00
C PHE A 173 9.99 9.23 -8.36
N ARG A 174 9.71 10.23 -9.20
CA ARG A 174 10.37 10.40 -10.50
C ARG A 174 11.87 10.61 -10.34
N THR A 175 12.30 11.48 -9.42
CA THR A 175 13.72 11.72 -9.15
C THR A 175 14.42 10.44 -8.66
N LEU A 176 13.77 9.70 -7.75
CA LEU A 176 14.35 8.45 -7.24
C LEU A 176 14.49 7.38 -8.32
N ARG A 177 13.58 7.29 -9.26
CA ARG A 177 13.64 6.32 -10.37
C ARG A 177 14.78 6.56 -11.34
N GLU A 178 15.35 7.76 -11.40
CA GLU A 178 16.53 8.05 -12.20
C GLU A 178 17.76 7.33 -11.63
N GLU A 179 17.87 7.22 -10.30
CA GLU A 179 18.97 6.55 -9.60
C GLU A 179 18.64 5.08 -9.26
N HIS A 180 17.33 4.75 -9.10
CA HIS A 180 16.79 3.48 -8.65
C HIS A 180 15.70 2.98 -9.63
N PRO A 181 16.07 2.50 -10.84
CA PRO A 181 15.09 2.08 -11.86
C PRO A 181 14.23 0.87 -11.44
N GLU A 182 14.64 0.14 -10.40
CA GLU A 182 13.86 -0.94 -9.79
C GLU A 182 12.61 -0.47 -9.05
N LEU A 183 12.52 0.81 -8.69
CA LEU A 183 11.34 1.40 -8.08
C LEU A 183 10.24 1.56 -9.14
N SER A 184 9.29 0.66 -9.16
CA SER A 184 8.22 0.61 -10.18
C SER A 184 6.86 1.05 -9.66
N GLU A 185 6.65 1.04 -8.34
CA GLU A 185 5.34 1.20 -7.74
C GLU A 185 5.17 2.56 -7.05
N LEU A 186 4.10 3.27 -7.41
CA LEU A 186 3.63 4.46 -6.73
C LEU A 186 2.19 4.23 -6.25
N SER A 187 2.04 3.90 -4.97
CA SER A 187 0.74 3.64 -4.35
C SER A 187 0.21 4.91 -3.69
N ILE A 188 -0.65 5.61 -4.39
CA ILE A 188 -1.36 6.80 -3.93
C ILE A 188 -2.81 6.78 -4.43
N GLY A 189 -3.70 7.49 -3.75
CA GLY A 189 -5.11 7.56 -4.10
C GLY A 189 -5.99 6.55 -3.38
N MET A 190 -7.10 7.05 -2.85
CA MET A 190 -8.17 6.34 -2.18
C MET A 190 -9.52 6.71 -2.80
N SER A 191 -10.65 6.22 -2.26
CA SER A 191 -11.99 6.45 -2.82
C SER A 191 -12.27 7.93 -3.16
N ALA A 192 -11.81 8.88 -2.34
CA ALA A 192 -12.10 10.30 -2.54
C ALA A 192 -11.21 11.00 -3.58
N ASP A 193 -10.01 10.48 -3.84
CA ASP A 193 -8.95 11.22 -4.53
C ASP A 193 -8.18 10.40 -5.60
N TRP A 194 -8.53 9.13 -5.82
CA TRP A 194 -7.83 8.29 -6.81
C TRP A 194 -7.80 8.89 -8.24
N PRO A 195 -8.81 9.64 -8.74
CA PRO A 195 -8.71 10.22 -10.08
C PRO A 195 -7.59 11.27 -10.18
N ILE A 196 -7.34 12.00 -9.07
CA ILE A 196 -6.22 12.93 -8.97
C ILE A 196 -4.91 12.13 -8.94
N ALA A 197 -4.82 11.12 -8.09
CA ALA A 197 -3.64 10.27 -7.96
C ALA A 197 -3.19 9.65 -9.30
N VAL A 198 -4.15 9.21 -10.12
CA VAL A 198 -3.87 8.67 -11.46
C VAL A 198 -3.21 9.71 -12.36
N ARG A 199 -3.65 10.99 -12.31
CA ARG A 199 -3.00 12.07 -13.07
C ARG A 199 -1.56 12.33 -12.60
N HIS A 200 -1.26 11.99 -11.34
CA HIS A 200 0.07 12.08 -10.73
C HIS A 200 0.89 10.78 -10.84
N GLY A 201 0.51 9.90 -11.78
CA GLY A 201 1.29 8.71 -12.10
C GLY A 201 1.16 7.56 -11.12
N ALA A 202 0.06 7.49 -10.35
CA ALA A 202 -0.23 6.31 -9.53
C ALA A 202 -0.17 5.03 -10.37
N THR A 203 0.61 4.04 -9.92
CA THR A 203 0.58 2.67 -10.48
C THR A 203 -0.38 1.79 -9.72
N MET A 204 -0.81 2.24 -8.55
CA MET A 204 -1.68 1.50 -7.64
C MET A 204 -2.60 2.46 -6.89
N VAL A 205 -3.90 2.14 -6.83
CA VAL A 205 -4.91 2.87 -6.06
C VAL A 205 -5.59 1.95 -5.04
N ARG A 206 -5.95 2.49 -3.88
CA ARG A 206 -6.48 1.72 -2.74
C ARG A 206 -7.92 2.14 -2.45
N ILE A 207 -8.90 1.39 -2.93
CA ILE A 207 -10.32 1.75 -2.87
C ILE A 207 -11.06 0.79 -1.93
N GLY A 208 -11.78 1.33 -0.96
CA GLY A 208 -12.59 0.56 -0.01
C GLY A 208 -14.07 0.90 -0.09
N THR A 209 -14.45 2.10 0.33
CA THR A 209 -15.85 2.52 0.47
C THR A 209 -16.63 2.44 -0.84
N ASP A 210 -16.03 2.77 -1.97
CA ASP A 210 -16.70 2.70 -3.27
C ASP A 210 -16.93 1.25 -3.75
N ILE A 211 -16.14 0.28 -3.23
CA ILE A 211 -16.33 -1.14 -3.53
C ILE A 211 -17.32 -1.75 -2.56
N PHE A 212 -17.04 -1.64 -1.26
CA PHE A 212 -17.72 -2.38 -0.21
C PHE A 212 -18.87 -1.60 0.45
N GLY A 213 -18.99 -0.29 0.20
CA GLY A 213 -19.90 0.59 0.91
C GLY A 213 -19.35 1.09 2.25
N PRO A 214 -20.15 1.83 3.03
CA PRO A 214 -19.76 2.34 4.34
C PRO A 214 -19.45 1.20 5.31
N ARG A 215 -18.57 1.48 6.26
CA ARG A 215 -18.17 0.51 7.29
C ARG A 215 -19.33 0.28 8.27
N GLU A 216 -19.61 -0.98 8.55
CA GLU A 216 -20.47 -1.40 9.65
C GLU A 216 -19.55 -1.65 10.87
N TYR A 217 -19.74 -0.85 11.93
CA TYR A 217 -18.99 -0.95 13.19
C TYR A 217 -19.71 -1.83 14.20
#